data_84529c086efbaebecfd7fcca9c43a417
#
_entry.id   84529c086efbaebecfd7fcca9c43a417
#
_cell.length_a   1.000
_cell.length_b   1.000
_cell.length_c   1.000
_cell.angle_alpha   90.00
_cell.angle_beta   90.00
_cell.angle_gamma   90.00
#
_symmetry.space_group_name_H-M   'P 1'
#
loop_
_entity.id
_entity.type
_entity.pdbx_description
1 polymer ?
#
loop_
_entity_poly.entity_id
_entity_poly.type
_entity_poly.pdbx_seq_one_letter_code
_entity_poly.pdbx_strand_id
1 'polypeptide(L)'
;MTLITCSALLFDLDGVLIDSTPAVTRVWSRWAIAHGFDPDEVVRTAHGRPSIATIREYLPHADLEAENREVERGEIEDLDGVVTLPGARELLSALPAERWTIVTSCTRQLAEVRLRAAGLPIPERLVTCDDVKSGKPNPEPYLKGASLLGVPAGDCLVVEDAPAGVRAGKAAGARVIACRNTASKEELTAAGTDWIVEGCRSISLTRSSGTNRGLTLVLNQDSQNA
;
A
#
# COMPACT_ATOMS: atom_id res chain seq x y z
N MET A 1 -2.97 21.04 -11.73
CA MET A 1 -1.85 20.18 -12.15
C MET A 1 -0.60 20.55 -11.37
N THR A 2 0.03 19.58 -10.71
CA THR A 2 1.28 19.78 -9.95
C THR A 2 2.36 18.90 -10.54
N LEU A 3 3.54 19.48 -10.84
CA LEU A 3 4.72 18.74 -11.31
C LEU A 3 5.58 18.34 -10.11
N ILE A 4 5.95 17.05 -10.04
CA ILE A 4 6.79 16.51 -8.98
C ILE A 4 7.93 15.71 -9.60
N THR A 5 9.13 15.89 -9.08
CA THR A 5 10.32 15.10 -9.47
C THR A 5 10.72 14.16 -8.36
N CYS A 6 11.12 12.93 -8.69
CA CYS A 6 11.65 11.95 -7.74
C CYS A 6 12.65 11.02 -8.43
N SER A 7 13.42 10.27 -7.65
CA SER A 7 14.33 9.25 -8.19
C SER A 7 13.64 7.90 -8.38
N ALA A 8 12.66 7.58 -7.53
CA ALA A 8 11.90 6.32 -7.58
C ALA A 8 10.54 6.45 -6.90
N LEU A 9 9.64 5.49 -7.17
CA LEU A 9 8.34 5.35 -6.52
C LEU A 9 8.31 4.09 -5.66
N LEU A 10 7.72 4.22 -4.47
CA LEU A 10 7.46 3.13 -3.54
C LEU A 10 5.95 3.04 -3.34
N PHE A 11 5.34 2.02 -3.93
CA PHE A 11 3.89 1.82 -3.89
C PHE A 11 3.50 0.92 -2.73
N ASP A 12 2.47 1.29 -1.97
CA ASP A 12 1.71 0.27 -1.26
C ASP A 12 0.93 -0.60 -2.26
N LEU A 13 0.40 -1.73 -1.81
CA LEU A 13 -0.30 -2.69 -2.66
C LEU A 13 -1.82 -2.51 -2.54
N ASP A 14 -2.38 -2.85 -1.37
CA ASP A 14 -3.81 -2.89 -1.13
C ASP A 14 -4.36 -1.47 -0.94
N GLY A 15 -5.40 -1.11 -1.68
CA GLY A 15 -5.95 0.26 -1.69
C GLY A 15 -5.16 1.26 -2.55
N VAL A 16 -4.00 0.88 -3.10
CA VAL A 16 -3.21 1.72 -4.03
C VAL A 16 -3.19 1.12 -5.44
N LEU A 17 -2.71 -0.10 -5.59
CA LEU A 17 -2.57 -0.79 -6.87
C LEU A 17 -3.72 -1.76 -7.13
N ILE A 18 -4.24 -2.36 -6.07
CA ILE A 18 -5.33 -3.33 -6.11
C ILE A 18 -6.43 -2.97 -5.10
N ASP A 19 -7.66 -3.34 -5.43
CA ASP A 19 -8.75 -3.45 -4.47
C ASP A 19 -8.84 -4.90 -4.00
N SER A 20 -8.53 -5.16 -2.75
CA SER A 20 -8.70 -6.45 -2.07
C SER A 20 -9.81 -6.40 -1.02
N THR A 21 -10.48 -5.26 -0.88
CA THR A 21 -11.50 -5.01 0.16
C THR A 21 -12.56 -6.09 0.24
N PRO A 22 -13.14 -6.60 -0.89
CA PRO A 22 -14.18 -7.62 -0.81
C PRO A 22 -13.68 -8.93 -0.20
N ALA A 23 -12.48 -9.39 -0.55
CA ALA A 23 -11.86 -10.61 -0.04
C ALA A 23 -11.49 -10.46 1.45
N VAL A 24 -10.81 -9.37 1.79
CA VAL A 24 -10.44 -9.01 3.18
C VAL A 24 -11.69 -8.97 4.07
N THR A 25 -12.74 -8.29 3.62
CA THR A 25 -14.00 -8.19 4.36
C THR A 25 -14.59 -9.58 4.65
N ARG A 26 -14.63 -10.48 3.68
CA ARG A 26 -15.18 -11.83 3.88
C ARG A 26 -14.36 -12.66 4.87
N VAL A 27 -13.03 -12.60 4.75
CA VAL A 27 -12.13 -13.37 5.64
C VAL A 27 -12.23 -12.86 7.07
N TRP A 28 -12.09 -11.57 7.28
CA TRP A 28 -12.16 -10.98 8.62
C TRP A 28 -13.55 -11.05 9.25
N SER A 29 -14.62 -10.98 8.46
CA SER A 29 -15.98 -11.18 8.96
C SER A 29 -16.17 -12.61 9.46
N ARG A 30 -15.67 -13.62 8.72
CA ARG A 30 -15.72 -15.03 9.18
C ARG A 30 -14.94 -15.22 10.48
N TRP A 31 -13.73 -14.66 10.55
CA TRP A 31 -12.90 -14.70 11.75
C TRP A 31 -13.58 -14.01 12.94
N ALA A 32 -14.13 -12.83 12.75
CA ALA A 32 -14.84 -12.07 13.79
C ALA A 32 -16.04 -12.86 14.35
N ILE A 33 -16.88 -13.41 13.47
CA ILE A 33 -18.04 -14.22 13.85
C ILE A 33 -17.61 -15.46 14.66
N ALA A 34 -16.55 -16.15 14.23
CA ALA A 34 -16.04 -17.34 14.89
C ALA A 34 -15.57 -17.05 16.34
N HIS A 35 -15.12 -15.84 16.60
CA HIS A 35 -14.64 -15.39 17.91
C HIS A 35 -15.66 -14.53 18.69
N GLY A 36 -16.87 -14.30 18.15
CA GLY A 36 -17.93 -13.55 18.82
C GLY A 36 -17.73 -12.03 18.83
N PHE A 37 -16.96 -11.49 17.89
CA PHE A 37 -16.76 -10.05 17.70
C PHE A 37 -17.68 -9.47 16.62
N ASP A 38 -17.85 -8.16 16.64
CA ASP A 38 -18.56 -7.41 15.60
C ASP A 38 -17.74 -7.42 14.30
N PRO A 39 -18.26 -7.97 13.18
CA PRO A 39 -17.52 -8.06 11.93
C PRO A 39 -17.11 -6.68 11.36
N ASP A 40 -17.99 -5.69 11.43
CA ASP A 40 -17.73 -4.37 10.86
C ASP A 40 -16.63 -3.63 11.62
N GLU A 41 -16.56 -3.84 12.94
CA GLU A 41 -15.51 -3.28 13.77
C GLU A 41 -14.15 -3.92 13.46
N VAL A 42 -14.12 -5.26 13.41
CA VAL A 42 -12.88 -6.01 13.12
C VAL A 42 -12.35 -5.69 11.72
N VAL A 43 -13.22 -5.68 10.70
CA VAL A 43 -12.84 -5.33 9.33
C VAL A 43 -12.22 -3.94 9.25
N ARG A 44 -12.82 -2.94 9.90
CA ARG A 44 -12.25 -1.59 9.96
C ARG A 44 -10.87 -1.55 10.60
N THR A 45 -10.68 -2.30 11.68
CA THR A 45 -9.41 -2.37 12.42
C THR A 45 -8.32 -3.08 11.62
N ALA A 46 -8.69 -4.08 10.81
CA ALA A 46 -7.75 -4.87 10.01
C ALA A 46 -7.16 -4.10 8.81
N HIS A 47 -7.87 -3.10 8.29
CA HIS A 47 -7.44 -2.37 7.10
C HIS A 47 -6.05 -1.72 7.25
N GLY A 48 -5.17 -1.98 6.28
CA GLY A 48 -3.83 -1.37 6.18
C GLY A 48 -2.84 -1.78 7.28
N ARG A 49 -3.17 -2.82 8.08
CA ARG A 49 -2.35 -3.32 9.20
C ARG A 49 -1.92 -4.77 8.96
N PRO A 50 -0.77 -5.20 9.49
CA PRO A 50 -0.45 -6.61 9.57
C PRO A 50 -1.52 -7.36 10.37
N SER A 51 -1.98 -8.51 9.86
CA SER A 51 -3.04 -9.33 10.49
C SER A 51 -2.77 -9.67 11.95
N ILE A 52 -1.53 -10.04 12.27
CA ILE A 52 -1.10 -10.36 13.66
C ILE A 52 -1.30 -9.18 14.63
N ALA A 53 -1.22 -7.94 14.16
CA ALA A 53 -1.44 -6.77 15.02
C ALA A 53 -2.93 -6.61 15.37
N THR A 54 -3.82 -6.88 14.43
CA THR A 54 -5.26 -6.89 14.64
C THR A 54 -5.66 -8.05 15.57
N ILE A 55 -5.17 -9.26 15.30
CA ILE A 55 -5.44 -10.44 16.14
C ILE A 55 -5.01 -10.19 17.59
N ARG A 56 -3.82 -9.64 17.81
CA ARG A 56 -3.33 -9.33 19.15
C ARG A 56 -4.22 -8.36 19.92
N GLU A 57 -4.85 -7.41 19.22
CA GLU A 57 -5.76 -6.45 19.82
C GLU A 57 -7.04 -7.11 20.34
N TYR A 58 -7.62 -8.02 19.56
CA TYR A 58 -8.87 -8.69 19.91
C TYR A 58 -8.68 -9.95 20.78
N LEU A 59 -7.60 -10.70 20.55
CA LEU A 59 -7.29 -11.97 21.21
C LEU A 59 -5.87 -11.96 21.82
N PRO A 60 -5.57 -11.10 22.83
CA PRO A 60 -4.21 -10.94 23.34
C PRO A 60 -3.63 -12.20 24.03
N HIS A 61 -4.47 -13.17 24.37
CA HIS A 61 -4.10 -14.40 25.07
C HIS A 61 -4.19 -15.67 24.20
N ALA A 62 -4.57 -15.54 22.93
CA ALA A 62 -4.63 -16.68 22.01
C ALA A 62 -3.23 -17.05 21.48
N ASP A 63 -3.15 -18.19 20.81
CA ASP A 63 -1.98 -18.51 19.96
C ASP A 63 -2.02 -17.61 18.72
N LEU A 64 -1.36 -16.43 18.83
CA LEU A 64 -1.36 -15.40 17.81
C LEU A 64 -0.84 -15.91 16.46
N GLU A 65 0.11 -16.84 16.48
CA GLU A 65 0.68 -17.40 15.26
C GLU A 65 -0.29 -18.37 14.57
N ALA A 66 -1.04 -19.15 15.36
CA ALA A 66 -2.07 -20.03 14.81
C ALA A 66 -3.22 -19.23 14.19
N GLU A 67 -3.71 -18.22 14.88
CA GLU A 67 -4.76 -17.33 14.39
C GLU A 67 -4.31 -16.57 13.14
N ASN A 68 -3.07 -16.07 13.14
CA ASN A 68 -2.52 -15.37 11.99
C ASN A 68 -2.42 -16.26 10.75
N ARG A 69 -1.98 -17.51 10.93
CA ARG A 69 -1.93 -18.48 9.82
C ARG A 69 -3.33 -18.79 9.26
N GLU A 70 -4.35 -18.85 10.11
CA GLU A 70 -5.73 -19.09 9.67
C GLU A 70 -6.27 -17.94 8.83
N VAL A 71 -6.11 -16.69 9.30
CA VAL A 71 -6.51 -15.50 8.54
C VAL A 71 -5.74 -15.41 7.23
N GLU A 72 -4.43 -15.56 7.26
CA GLU A 72 -3.58 -15.49 6.07
C GLU A 72 -3.94 -16.56 5.03
N ARG A 73 -4.19 -17.79 5.49
CA ARG A 73 -4.67 -18.87 4.62
C ARG A 73 -5.98 -18.48 3.95
N GLY A 74 -6.94 -17.93 4.73
CA GLY A 74 -8.21 -17.47 4.20
C GLY A 74 -8.06 -16.38 3.13
N GLU A 75 -7.13 -15.44 3.33
CA GLU A 75 -6.86 -14.37 2.38
C GLU A 75 -6.12 -14.86 1.12
N ILE A 76 -5.31 -15.90 1.21
CA ILE A 76 -4.64 -16.54 0.07
C ILE A 76 -5.64 -17.35 -0.77
N GLU A 77 -6.58 -18.03 -0.12
CA GLU A 77 -7.58 -18.88 -0.78
C GLU A 77 -8.75 -18.08 -1.36
N ASP A 78 -9.12 -16.96 -0.76
CA ASP A 78 -10.23 -16.11 -1.17
C ASP A 78 -9.73 -14.88 -1.93
N LEU A 79 -9.64 -14.99 -3.25
CA LEU A 79 -9.20 -13.93 -4.16
C LEU A 79 -10.35 -13.34 -4.99
N ASP A 80 -11.59 -13.74 -4.70
CA ASP A 80 -12.76 -13.23 -5.43
C ASP A 80 -12.94 -11.73 -5.17
N GLY A 81 -13.03 -10.96 -6.27
CA GLY A 81 -13.13 -9.51 -6.23
C GLY A 81 -11.79 -8.78 -6.01
N VAL A 82 -10.66 -9.50 -5.96
CA VAL A 82 -9.34 -8.85 -6.01
C VAL A 82 -9.06 -8.38 -7.43
N VAL A 83 -9.05 -7.06 -7.63
CA VAL A 83 -8.94 -6.43 -8.96
C VAL A 83 -7.92 -5.30 -8.96
N THR A 84 -7.40 -4.97 -10.15
CA THR A 84 -6.55 -3.79 -10.34
C THR A 84 -7.35 -2.51 -10.14
N LEU A 85 -6.84 -1.57 -9.36
CA LEU A 85 -7.41 -0.23 -9.25
C LEU A 85 -7.16 0.61 -10.51
N PRO A 86 -8.09 1.54 -10.85
CA PRO A 86 -7.98 2.35 -12.06
C PRO A 86 -6.66 3.14 -12.15
N GLY A 87 -5.97 3.03 -13.29
CA GLY A 87 -4.72 3.71 -13.57
C GLY A 87 -3.45 3.02 -13.04
N ALA A 88 -3.58 1.99 -12.18
CA ALA A 88 -2.41 1.31 -11.60
C ALA A 88 -1.58 0.60 -12.69
N ARG A 89 -2.22 -0.17 -13.58
CA ARG A 89 -1.54 -0.89 -14.66
C ARG A 89 -0.83 0.06 -15.63
N GLU A 90 -1.51 1.13 -16.03
CA GLU A 90 -0.99 2.14 -16.94
C GLU A 90 0.20 2.86 -16.33
N LEU A 91 0.11 3.24 -15.05
CA LEU A 91 1.20 3.90 -14.33
C LEU A 91 2.42 2.98 -14.23
N LEU A 92 2.25 1.74 -13.76
CA LEU A 92 3.36 0.79 -13.64
C LEU A 92 4.01 0.49 -14.99
N SER A 93 3.21 0.37 -16.06
CA SER A 93 3.72 0.12 -17.42
C SER A 93 4.49 1.31 -18.02
N ALA A 94 4.21 2.53 -17.57
CA ALA A 94 4.91 3.73 -18.00
C ALA A 94 6.26 3.94 -17.28
N LEU A 95 6.44 3.36 -16.10
CA LEU A 95 7.62 3.54 -15.26
C LEU A 95 8.74 2.56 -15.66
N PRO A 96 10.02 3.00 -15.68
CA PRO A 96 11.15 2.08 -15.79
C PRO A 96 11.16 1.09 -14.63
N ALA A 97 11.36 -0.21 -14.92
CA ALA A 97 11.26 -1.28 -13.92
C ALA A 97 12.20 -1.11 -12.71
N GLU A 98 13.36 -0.49 -12.93
CA GLU A 98 14.36 -0.21 -11.88
C GLU A 98 14.04 1.02 -11.02
N ARG A 99 12.94 1.73 -11.32
CA ARG A 99 12.56 2.99 -10.66
C ARG A 99 11.32 2.89 -9.79
N TRP A 100 10.83 1.69 -9.56
CA TRP A 100 9.72 1.49 -8.65
C TRP A 100 9.78 0.12 -7.97
N THR A 101 9.14 0.02 -6.81
CA THR A 101 8.85 -1.26 -6.16
C THR A 101 7.58 -1.16 -5.32
N ILE A 102 7.13 -2.31 -4.83
CA ILE A 102 5.98 -2.43 -3.93
C ILE A 102 6.51 -2.65 -2.51
N VAL A 103 5.88 -1.97 -1.55
CA VAL A 103 6.18 -2.04 -0.11
C VAL A 103 4.86 -2.28 0.63
N THR A 104 4.56 -3.53 0.94
CA THR A 104 3.27 -3.95 1.50
C THR A 104 3.38 -4.51 2.92
N SER A 105 2.27 -4.47 3.67
CA SER A 105 2.12 -5.15 4.96
C SER A 105 1.74 -6.63 4.83
N CYS A 106 1.45 -7.12 3.61
CA CYS A 106 1.20 -8.52 3.34
C CYS A 106 2.48 -9.36 3.50
N THR A 107 2.30 -10.68 3.76
CA THR A 107 3.38 -11.65 3.52
C THR A 107 3.70 -11.74 2.02
N ARG A 108 4.84 -12.28 1.70
CA ARG A 108 5.27 -12.45 0.30
C ARG A 108 4.28 -13.31 -0.49
N GLN A 109 3.84 -14.42 0.09
CA GLN A 109 2.90 -15.32 -0.55
C GLN A 109 1.58 -14.61 -0.87
N LEU A 110 1.01 -13.89 0.10
CA LEU A 110 -0.25 -13.16 -0.08
C LEU A 110 -0.11 -12.04 -1.14
N ALA A 111 0.97 -11.26 -1.09
CA ALA A 111 1.22 -10.20 -2.08
C ALA A 111 1.32 -10.76 -3.51
N GLU A 112 2.03 -11.87 -3.69
CA GLU A 112 2.20 -12.48 -5.00
C GLU A 112 0.89 -13.06 -5.57
N VAL A 113 0.06 -13.73 -4.75
CA VAL A 113 -1.23 -14.27 -5.24
C VAL A 113 -2.20 -13.15 -5.59
N ARG A 114 -2.23 -12.06 -4.81
CA ARG A 114 -3.05 -10.88 -5.10
C ARG A 114 -2.60 -10.16 -6.38
N LEU A 115 -1.30 -9.97 -6.57
CA LEU A 115 -0.75 -9.38 -7.81
C LEU A 115 -1.10 -10.23 -9.03
N ARG A 116 -0.99 -11.57 -8.94
CA ARG A 116 -1.38 -12.48 -10.03
C ARG A 116 -2.88 -12.40 -10.31
N ALA A 117 -3.72 -12.43 -9.27
CA ALA A 117 -5.18 -12.32 -9.42
C ALA A 117 -5.58 -11.01 -10.10
N ALA A 118 -4.98 -9.89 -9.72
CA ALA A 118 -5.18 -8.59 -10.33
C ALA A 118 -4.51 -8.45 -11.71
N GLY A 119 -3.66 -9.42 -12.14
CA GLY A 119 -2.92 -9.37 -13.40
C GLY A 119 -1.91 -8.23 -13.46
N LEU A 120 -1.32 -7.86 -12.32
CA LEU A 120 -0.25 -6.88 -12.24
C LEU A 120 1.14 -7.57 -12.23
N PRO A 121 2.19 -6.88 -12.70
CA PRO A 121 3.55 -7.43 -12.63
C PRO A 121 4.02 -7.54 -11.18
N ILE A 122 4.72 -8.64 -10.89
CA ILE A 122 5.45 -8.81 -9.62
C ILE A 122 6.84 -8.20 -9.83
N PRO A 123 7.21 -7.13 -9.10
CA PRO A 123 8.54 -6.55 -9.24
C PRO A 123 9.61 -7.53 -8.74
N GLU A 124 10.79 -7.53 -9.35
CA GLU A 124 11.93 -8.33 -8.91
C GLU A 124 12.29 -8.07 -7.44
N ARG A 125 12.11 -6.82 -7.02
CA ARG A 125 12.41 -6.33 -5.68
C ARG A 125 11.10 -5.93 -5.00
N LEU A 126 10.56 -6.81 -4.18
CA LEU A 126 9.32 -6.61 -3.42
C LEU A 126 9.65 -6.57 -1.93
N VAL A 127 9.14 -5.58 -1.20
CA VAL A 127 9.21 -5.52 0.27
C VAL A 127 7.86 -5.93 0.85
N THR A 128 7.90 -6.88 1.76
CA THR A 128 6.75 -7.47 2.45
C THR A 128 6.95 -7.42 3.97
N CYS A 129 5.98 -7.81 4.77
CA CYS A 129 6.16 -7.90 6.22
C CYS A 129 7.24 -8.92 6.61
N ASP A 130 7.52 -9.92 5.77
CA ASP A 130 8.58 -10.94 6.01
C ASP A 130 9.99 -10.35 5.93
N ASP A 131 10.13 -9.19 5.32
CA ASP A 131 11.42 -8.55 5.05
C ASP A 131 11.84 -7.55 6.12
N VAL A 132 10.99 -7.24 7.10
CA VAL A 132 11.18 -6.17 8.08
C VAL A 132 10.90 -6.65 9.50
N LYS A 133 11.51 -6.02 10.48
CA LYS A 133 11.24 -6.30 11.89
C LYS A 133 10.03 -5.52 12.41
N SER A 134 9.85 -4.32 11.87
CA SER A 134 8.78 -3.42 12.27
C SER A 134 8.01 -2.93 11.04
N GLY A 135 6.74 -3.28 10.98
CA GLY A 135 5.83 -2.82 9.91
C GLY A 135 5.39 -1.36 10.08
N LYS A 136 4.64 -0.85 9.10
CA LYS A 136 4.01 0.47 9.14
C LYS A 136 3.23 0.66 10.46
N PRO A 137 3.33 1.80 11.16
CA PRO A 137 3.87 3.09 10.75
C PRO A 137 5.39 3.29 10.95
N ASN A 138 6.16 2.22 11.26
CA ASN A 138 7.62 2.31 11.32
C ASN A 138 8.19 2.61 9.92
N PRO A 139 9.24 3.41 9.79
CA PRO A 139 9.84 3.75 8.48
C PRO A 139 10.58 2.58 7.81
N GLU A 140 10.89 1.51 8.53
CA GLU A 140 11.74 0.40 8.06
C GLU A 140 11.32 -0.15 6.69
N PRO A 141 10.01 -0.41 6.40
CA PRO A 141 9.61 -0.94 5.10
C PRO A 141 10.00 -0.01 3.94
N TYR A 142 9.76 1.30 4.07
CA TYR A 142 10.08 2.27 3.01
C TYR A 142 11.57 2.55 2.89
N LEU A 143 12.31 2.57 4.01
CA LEU A 143 13.78 2.63 3.99
C LEU A 143 14.37 1.43 3.25
N LYS A 144 13.84 0.23 3.49
CA LYS A 144 14.23 -0.97 2.78
C LYS A 144 13.90 -0.91 1.28
N GLY A 145 12.70 -0.46 0.92
CA GLY A 145 12.30 -0.27 -0.48
C GLY A 145 13.22 0.68 -1.23
N ALA A 146 13.55 1.83 -0.64
CA ALA A 146 14.50 2.78 -1.20
C ALA A 146 15.91 2.18 -1.37
N SER A 147 16.38 1.46 -0.35
CA SER A 147 17.67 0.76 -0.38
C SER A 147 17.75 -0.28 -1.49
N LEU A 148 16.68 -1.08 -1.72
CA LEU A 148 16.62 -2.05 -2.80
C LEU A 148 16.73 -1.40 -4.20
N LEU A 149 16.23 -0.18 -4.35
CA LEU A 149 16.33 0.59 -5.59
C LEU A 149 17.64 1.38 -5.70
N GLY A 150 18.48 1.37 -4.65
CA GLY A 150 19.76 2.06 -4.63
C GLY A 150 19.63 3.58 -4.58
N VAL A 151 18.55 4.11 -3.99
CA VAL A 151 18.29 5.56 -3.88
C VAL A 151 18.03 5.96 -2.43
N PRO A 152 18.34 7.19 -2.02
CA PRO A 152 17.94 7.71 -0.72
C PRO A 152 16.41 7.79 -0.60
N ALA A 153 15.86 7.47 0.57
CA ALA A 153 14.41 7.54 0.79
C ALA A 153 13.85 8.95 0.59
N GLY A 154 14.62 10.00 0.93
CA GLY A 154 14.25 11.40 0.70
C GLY A 154 14.08 11.78 -0.76
N ASP A 155 14.68 11.01 -1.68
CA ASP A 155 14.53 11.19 -3.12
C ASP A 155 13.41 10.33 -3.72
N CYS A 156 12.78 9.47 -2.89
CA CYS A 156 11.64 8.65 -3.28
C CYS A 156 10.32 9.39 -3.10
N LEU A 157 9.32 8.89 -3.82
CA LEU A 157 7.93 9.25 -3.67
C LEU A 157 7.16 8.01 -3.25
N VAL A 158 6.54 8.04 -2.08
CA VAL A 158 5.67 6.98 -1.58
C VAL A 158 4.25 7.22 -2.09
N VAL A 159 3.56 6.18 -2.53
CA VAL A 159 2.14 6.20 -2.89
C VAL A 159 1.40 5.27 -1.93
N GLU A 160 0.47 5.81 -1.19
CA GLU A 160 -0.21 5.17 -0.06
C GLU A 160 -1.71 5.50 -0.04
N ASP A 161 -2.48 4.79 0.79
CA ASP A 161 -3.92 5.04 0.98
C ASP A 161 -4.32 5.07 2.47
N ALA A 162 -3.44 4.57 3.35
CA ALA A 162 -3.71 4.41 4.77
C ALA A 162 -2.85 5.35 5.65
N PRO A 163 -3.40 5.91 6.75
CA PRO A 163 -2.66 6.79 7.65
C PRO A 163 -1.38 6.18 8.23
N ALA A 164 -1.36 4.87 8.47
CA ALA A 164 -0.17 4.18 9.00
C ALA A 164 0.98 4.19 7.98
N GLY A 165 0.66 3.94 6.71
CA GLY A 165 1.64 3.95 5.64
C GLY A 165 2.11 5.37 5.29
N VAL A 166 1.22 6.37 5.30
CA VAL A 166 1.61 7.78 5.17
C VAL A 166 2.63 8.16 6.23
N ARG A 167 2.35 7.83 7.51
CA ARG A 167 3.30 8.10 8.61
C ARG A 167 4.63 7.38 8.42
N ALA A 168 4.61 6.12 7.95
CA ALA A 168 5.83 5.37 7.66
C ALA A 168 6.68 6.03 6.56
N GLY A 169 6.05 6.45 5.45
CA GLY A 169 6.72 7.17 4.37
C GLY A 169 7.33 8.50 4.83
N LYS A 170 6.58 9.27 5.61
CA LYS A 170 7.07 10.55 6.19
C LYS A 170 8.21 10.31 7.17
N ALA A 171 8.13 9.30 8.03
CA ALA A 171 9.18 8.95 8.97
C ALA A 171 10.45 8.44 8.26
N ALA A 172 10.33 7.83 7.08
CA ALA A 172 11.46 7.47 6.23
C ALA A 172 12.11 8.68 5.53
N GLY A 173 11.55 9.88 5.66
CA GLY A 173 12.00 11.09 5.01
C GLY A 173 11.51 11.26 3.57
N ALA A 174 10.65 10.37 3.08
CA ALA A 174 10.08 10.45 1.75
C ALA A 174 8.93 11.49 1.67
N ARG A 175 8.65 11.95 0.44
CA ARG A 175 7.40 12.65 0.14
C ARG A 175 6.31 11.61 -0.14
N VAL A 176 5.06 11.93 0.23
CA VAL A 176 3.96 10.98 0.16
C VAL A 176 2.78 11.55 -0.64
N ILE A 177 2.33 10.79 -1.63
CA ILE A 177 1.03 10.94 -2.27
C ILE A 177 0.07 9.96 -1.61
N ALA A 178 -1.05 10.44 -1.11
CA ALA A 178 -2.11 9.59 -0.58
C ALA A 178 -3.25 9.44 -1.62
N CYS A 179 -3.62 8.18 -1.90
CA CYS A 179 -4.79 7.81 -2.67
C CYS A 179 -6.00 7.73 -1.74
N ARG A 180 -7.13 8.37 -2.10
CA ARG A 180 -8.33 8.44 -1.25
C ARG A 180 -9.25 7.23 -1.48
N ASN A 181 -8.68 6.03 -1.40
CA ASN A 181 -9.42 4.78 -1.61
C ASN A 181 -9.93 4.15 -0.30
N THR A 182 -9.16 4.26 0.79
CA THR A 182 -9.43 3.54 2.04
C THR A 182 -9.72 4.49 3.21
N ALA A 183 -8.98 5.60 3.30
CA ALA A 183 -9.13 6.57 4.39
C ALA A 183 -9.71 7.91 3.89
N SER A 184 -10.31 8.67 4.81
CA SER A 184 -10.83 10.00 4.55
C SER A 184 -9.70 11.01 4.29
N LYS A 185 -10.05 12.12 3.63
CA LYS A 185 -9.12 13.22 3.39
C LYS A 185 -8.55 13.78 4.69
N GLU A 186 -9.39 13.87 5.71
CA GLU A 186 -9.04 14.37 7.04
C GLU A 186 -7.99 13.50 7.71
N GLU A 187 -8.17 12.17 7.69
CA GLU A 187 -7.23 11.20 8.26
C GLU A 187 -5.88 11.21 7.52
N LEU A 188 -5.90 11.24 6.19
CA LEU A 188 -4.69 11.31 5.37
C LEU A 188 -3.94 12.62 5.58
N THR A 189 -4.66 13.75 5.71
CA THR A 189 -4.05 15.06 6.01
C THR A 189 -3.43 15.06 7.40
N ALA A 190 -4.13 14.52 8.41
CA ALA A 190 -3.62 14.40 9.78
C ALA A 190 -2.39 13.47 9.87
N ALA A 191 -2.27 12.50 8.96
CA ALA A 191 -1.08 11.65 8.86
C ALA A 191 0.14 12.34 8.24
N GLY A 192 -0.02 13.54 7.65
CA GLY A 192 1.06 14.37 7.13
C GLY A 192 1.41 14.14 5.66
N THR A 193 0.47 13.66 4.84
CA THR A 193 0.68 13.50 3.39
C THR A 193 1.01 14.83 2.71
N ASP A 194 1.82 14.79 1.65
CA ASP A 194 2.17 16.00 0.88
C ASP A 194 1.11 16.30 -0.19
N TRP A 195 0.47 15.28 -0.75
CA TRP A 195 -0.58 15.41 -1.75
C TRP A 195 -1.65 14.33 -1.55
N ILE A 196 -2.89 14.67 -1.88
CA ILE A 196 -4.02 13.73 -1.91
C ILE A 196 -4.57 13.69 -3.32
N VAL A 197 -4.80 12.48 -3.84
CA VAL A 197 -5.36 12.19 -5.16
C VAL A 197 -6.44 11.13 -5.07
N GLU A 198 -7.27 10.99 -6.10
CA GLU A 198 -8.34 9.98 -6.12
C GLU A 198 -7.83 8.55 -6.41
N GLY A 199 -6.55 8.39 -6.81
CA GLY A 199 -5.93 7.11 -7.09
C GLY A 199 -4.84 7.21 -8.16
N CYS A 200 -4.31 6.07 -8.59
CA CYS A 200 -3.21 6.00 -9.56
C CYS A 200 -3.53 6.68 -10.90
N ARG A 201 -4.80 6.72 -11.32
CA ARG A 201 -5.24 7.45 -12.54
C ARG A 201 -4.93 8.95 -12.51
N SER A 202 -4.75 9.51 -11.32
CA SER A 202 -4.39 10.93 -11.13
C SER A 202 -2.89 11.18 -11.23
N ILE A 203 -2.08 10.13 -11.38
CA ILE A 203 -0.62 10.19 -11.44
C ILE A 203 -0.17 9.78 -12.84
N SER A 204 0.57 10.62 -13.53
CA SER A 204 1.11 10.28 -14.85
C SER A 204 2.58 10.67 -14.96
N LEU A 205 3.36 9.84 -15.70
CA LEU A 205 4.74 10.12 -16.02
C LEU A 205 4.80 11.09 -17.20
N THR A 206 5.53 12.20 -17.05
CA THR A 206 5.88 13.02 -18.20
C THR A 206 7.09 12.42 -18.91
N ARG A 207 7.10 12.42 -20.25
CA ARG A 207 8.29 12.08 -21.02
C ARG A 207 9.36 13.15 -20.72
N SER A 208 10.41 12.79 -20.00
CA SER A 208 11.55 13.66 -19.81
C SER A 208 12.30 13.80 -21.14
N SER A 209 12.35 15.01 -21.67
CA SER A 209 13.24 15.38 -22.78
C SER A 209 14.59 15.82 -22.21
N GLY A 210 15.41 14.88 -21.73
CA GLY A 210 16.74 15.25 -21.22
C GLY A 210 17.44 14.16 -20.43
N THR A 211 18.73 14.30 -20.27
CA THR A 211 19.67 13.41 -19.52
C THR A 211 19.45 13.37 -18.01
N ASN A 212 18.32 13.84 -17.52
CA ASN A 212 18.01 13.90 -16.10
C ASN A 212 17.63 12.48 -15.58
N ARG A 213 18.38 11.97 -14.62
CA ARG A 213 18.23 10.64 -14.01
C ARG A 213 16.96 10.49 -13.14
N GLY A 214 16.12 11.53 -13.02
CA GLY A 214 14.89 11.54 -12.22
C GLY A 214 13.62 11.32 -13.04
N LEU A 215 12.57 10.87 -12.37
CA LEU A 215 11.21 10.81 -12.90
C LEU A 215 10.52 12.17 -12.70
N THR A 216 9.74 12.61 -13.68
CA THR A 216 8.86 13.78 -13.53
C THR A 216 7.43 13.31 -13.67
N LEU A 217 6.62 13.54 -12.65
CA LEU A 217 5.24 13.15 -12.58
C LEU A 217 4.34 14.38 -12.64
N VAL A 218 3.18 14.21 -13.25
CA VAL A 218 2.05 15.14 -13.17
C VAL A 218 1.02 14.56 -12.22
N LEU A 219 0.63 15.34 -11.22
CA LEU A 219 -0.55 15.05 -10.41
C LEU A 219 -1.73 15.88 -10.93
N ASN A 220 -2.77 15.18 -11.34
CA ASN A 220 -4.08 15.75 -11.60
C ASN A 220 -4.86 15.72 -10.28
N GLN A 221 -4.81 16.81 -9.53
CA GLN A 221 -5.72 17.01 -8.41
C GLN A 221 -7.08 17.35 -9.00
N ASP A 222 -8.12 16.63 -8.61
CA ASP A 222 -9.46 17.02 -9.00
C ASP A 222 -9.73 18.43 -8.50
N SER A 223 -10.13 19.27 -9.44
CA SER A 223 -10.62 20.61 -9.14
C SER A 223 -11.90 20.44 -8.34
N GLN A 224 -11.80 20.26 -7.03
CA GLN A 224 -12.96 20.48 -6.17
C GLN A 224 -13.16 21.99 -6.11
N ASN A 225 -14.24 22.39 -6.75
CA ASN A 225 -14.83 23.72 -6.70
C ASN A 225 -14.77 24.31 -5.29
N ALA A 226 -14.36 25.57 -5.30
CA ALA A 226 -14.53 26.51 -4.19
C ALA A 226 -15.97 26.55 -3.70
#